data_369c5938e3a0b5b5eb600ce6b09c8358
#
_entry.id   369c5938e3a0b5b5eb600ce6b09c8358
#
_cell.length_a   1.000
_cell.length_b   1.000
_cell.length_c   1.000
_cell.angle_alpha   90.00
_cell.angle_beta   90.00
_cell.angle_gamma   90.00
#
_symmetry.space_group_name_H-M   'P 1'
#
loop_
_entity.id
_entity.type
_entity.pdbx_description
1 polymer ?
#
loop_
_entity_poly.entity_id
_entity_poly.type
_entity_poly.pdbx_seq_one_letter_code
_entity_poly.pdbx_strand_id
1 'polypeptide(L)' 'MGKSQISNNIRKLRFLNDEMTQQELVEKVGVTRQTIIAMEQEKYSPSLDLAFRIALAFDVPLEEVFTYDAEIEEKK' A
#
# COMPACT_ATOMS: atom_id res chain seq x y z
N MET A 1 4.17 -16.65 -11.01
CA MET A 1 4.44 -16.25 -10.63
C MET A 1 4.45 -14.99 -10.75
N GLY A 2 4.81 -14.29 -10.71
CA GLY A 2 4.85 -12.99 -10.78
C GLY A 2 3.85 -12.21 -10.04
N LYS A 3 2.86 -12.83 -9.50
CA LYS A 3 1.91 -12.14 -8.82
C LYS A 3 2.27 -12.00 -7.42
N SER A 4 2.18 -10.84 -6.84
CA SER A 4 2.49 -10.63 -5.44
C SER A 4 1.40 -11.24 -4.59
N GLN A 5 1.75 -11.77 -3.44
CA GLN A 5 0.80 -12.30 -2.53
C GLN A 5 0.32 -11.21 -1.59
N ILE A 6 0.85 -10.01 -1.72
CA ILE A 6 0.46 -8.90 -0.89
C ILE A 6 -0.38 -7.96 -1.72
N SER A 7 -1.59 -7.68 -1.27
CA SER A 7 -2.42 -6.71 -1.94
C SER A 7 -2.54 -5.51 -1.02
N ASN A 8 -3.04 -4.41 -1.52
CA ASN A 8 -3.16 -3.22 -0.70
C ASN A 8 -4.44 -2.46 -0.95
N ASN A 9 -4.76 -1.59 -0.02
CA ASN A 9 -5.94 -0.77 -0.08
C ASN A 9 -5.58 0.70 -0.18
N ILE A 10 -4.38 0.99 -0.69
CA ILE A 10 -3.89 2.38 -0.70
C ILE A 10 -4.86 3.30 -1.43
N ARG A 11 -5.31 2.91 -2.61
CA ARG A 11 -6.19 3.75 -3.38
C ARG A 11 -7.52 3.95 -2.65
N LYS A 12 -8.05 2.89 -2.05
CA LYS A 12 -9.30 2.98 -1.33
C LYS A 12 -9.15 3.88 -0.12
N LEU A 13 -8.04 3.75 0.60
CA LEU A 13 -7.82 4.58 1.76
C LEU A 13 -7.62 6.05 1.39
N ARG A 14 -6.99 6.31 0.23
CA ARG A 14 -6.85 7.68 -0.22
C ARG A 14 -8.23 8.27 -0.46
N PHE A 15 -9.08 7.51 -1.13
CA PHE A 15 -10.40 7.98 -1.44
C PHE A 15 -11.20 8.23 -0.18
N LEU A 16 -11.11 7.34 0.80
CA LEU A 16 -11.83 7.48 2.04
C LEU A 16 -11.27 8.60 2.92
N ASN A 17 -10.05 9.03 2.63
CA ASN A 17 -9.41 10.06 3.42
C ASN A 17 -9.55 11.39 2.69
N ASP A 18 -10.80 11.79 2.47
CA ASP A 18 -11.07 13.06 1.85
C ASP A 18 -10.56 13.14 0.44
N GLU A 19 -10.64 12.04 -0.29
CA GLU A 19 -10.17 11.98 -1.66
C GLU A 19 -8.73 12.44 -1.83
N MET A 20 -7.89 11.95 -0.97
CA MET A 20 -6.46 12.31 -1.01
C MET A 20 -5.87 11.95 -2.35
N THR A 21 -5.10 12.84 -2.95
CA THR A 21 -4.47 12.57 -4.23
C THR A 21 -3.19 11.79 -4.03
N GLN A 22 -2.67 11.21 -5.11
CA GLN A 22 -1.39 10.52 -5.02
C GLN A 22 -0.30 11.50 -4.61
N GLN A 23 -0.37 12.74 -5.10
CA GLN A 23 0.63 13.74 -4.76
C GLN A 23 0.60 14.07 -3.26
N GLU A 24 -0.58 14.13 -2.68
CA GLU A 24 -0.68 14.41 -1.27
C GLU A 24 -0.08 13.27 -0.47
N LEU A 25 -0.28 12.04 -0.92
CA LEU A 25 0.29 10.90 -0.22
C LEU A 25 1.81 10.90 -0.37
N VAL A 26 2.31 11.26 -1.55
CA VAL A 26 3.74 11.37 -1.78
C VAL A 26 4.35 12.32 -0.76
N GLU A 27 3.71 13.45 -0.54
CA GLU A 27 4.25 14.43 0.38
C GLU A 27 4.18 13.96 1.82
N LYS A 28 3.18 13.18 2.17
CA LYS A 28 3.08 12.72 3.53
C LYS A 28 4.05 11.60 3.82
N VAL A 29 4.33 10.77 2.85
CA VAL A 29 5.17 9.60 3.06
C VAL A 29 6.62 9.83 2.70
N GLY A 30 6.87 10.72 1.77
CA GLY A 30 8.24 11.02 1.40
C GLY A 30 8.85 10.08 0.36
N VAL A 31 8.04 9.64 -0.60
CA VAL A 31 8.55 8.80 -1.67
C VAL A 31 8.16 9.43 -2.99
N THR A 32 8.52 8.83 -4.10
CA THR A 32 8.17 9.39 -5.39
C THR A 32 6.78 8.95 -5.79
N ARG A 33 6.19 9.67 -6.70
CA ARG A 33 4.88 9.35 -7.18
C ARG A 33 4.88 8.03 -7.89
N GLN A 34 5.97 7.71 -8.62
CA GLN A 34 6.05 6.47 -9.30
C GLN A 34 6.03 5.30 -8.36
N THR A 35 6.60 5.46 -7.16
CA THR A 35 6.57 4.41 -6.15
C THR A 35 5.13 4.16 -5.70
N ILE A 36 4.37 5.24 -5.50
CA ILE A 36 2.98 5.10 -5.08
C ILE A 36 2.18 4.40 -6.18
N ILE A 37 2.38 4.79 -7.42
CA ILE A 37 1.66 4.20 -8.53
C ILE A 37 1.97 2.71 -8.62
N ALA A 38 3.24 2.35 -8.52
CA ALA A 38 3.65 0.96 -8.61
C ALA A 38 3.07 0.13 -7.47
N MET A 39 3.00 0.71 -6.27
CA MET A 39 2.43 -0.01 -5.15
C MET A 39 0.93 -0.21 -5.35
N GLU A 40 0.22 0.80 -5.83
CA GLU A 40 -1.22 0.67 -6.02
C GLU A 40 -1.54 -0.36 -7.10
N GLN A 41 -0.62 -0.57 -8.03
CA GLN A 41 -0.81 -1.55 -9.06
C GLN A 41 -0.27 -2.92 -8.64
N GLU A 42 0.21 -3.00 -7.42
CA GLU A 42 0.76 -4.23 -6.85
C GLU A 42 1.97 -4.74 -7.63
N LYS A 43 2.73 -3.82 -8.23
CA LYS A 43 3.95 -4.16 -8.93
C LYS A 43 5.17 -3.92 -8.10
N TYR A 44 5.03 -3.41 -6.91
CA TYR A 44 6.15 -3.10 -6.04
C TYR A 44 5.77 -3.36 -4.59
N SER A 45 6.58 -4.12 -3.89
CA SER A 45 6.33 -4.40 -2.48
C SER A 45 7.20 -3.47 -1.66
N PRO A 46 6.63 -2.64 -0.82
CA PRO A 46 7.42 -1.68 -0.06
C PRO A 46 8.21 -2.36 1.03
N SER A 47 9.26 -1.69 1.48
CA SER A 47 10.00 -2.15 2.64
C SER A 47 9.07 -2.01 3.84
N LEU A 48 9.45 -2.63 4.94
CA LEU A 48 8.65 -2.55 6.13
C LEU A 48 8.57 -1.11 6.63
N ASP A 49 9.66 -0.38 6.53
CA ASP A 49 9.68 1.00 6.95
C ASP A 49 8.68 1.82 6.15
N LEU A 50 8.68 1.65 4.83
CA LEU A 50 7.78 2.40 3.99
C LEU A 50 6.32 1.99 4.28
N ALA A 51 6.09 0.70 4.50
CA ALA A 51 4.76 0.22 4.79
C ALA A 51 4.20 0.87 6.05
N PHE A 52 5.04 0.99 7.10
CA PHE A 52 4.60 1.63 8.32
C PHE A 52 4.35 3.12 8.13
N ARG A 53 5.16 3.79 7.28
CA ARG A 53 4.95 5.20 7.04
C ARG A 53 3.61 5.43 6.34
N ILE A 54 3.24 4.53 5.44
CA ILE A 54 1.98 4.67 4.74
C ILE A 54 0.83 4.46 5.73
N ALA A 55 0.94 3.49 6.60
CA ALA A 55 -0.10 3.24 7.58
C ALA A 55 -0.28 4.46 8.49
N LEU A 56 0.85 5.08 8.86
CA LEU A 56 0.79 6.25 9.67
C LEU A 56 0.14 7.42 8.93
N ALA A 57 0.41 7.55 7.64
CA ALA A 57 -0.15 8.64 6.86
C ALA A 57 -1.67 8.55 6.82
N PHE A 58 -2.21 7.33 6.87
CA PHE A 58 -3.65 7.15 6.88
C PHE A 58 -4.20 6.98 8.30
N ASP A 59 -3.31 6.92 9.27
CA ASP A 59 -3.70 6.77 10.67
C ASP A 59 -4.49 5.49 10.88
N VAL A 60 -4.03 4.39 10.31
CA VAL A 60 -4.66 3.09 10.45
C VAL A 60 -3.59 2.06 10.71
N PRO A 61 -3.96 0.89 11.21
CA PRO A 61 -2.98 -0.16 11.43
C PRO A 61 -2.47 -0.70 10.10
N LEU A 62 -1.31 -1.31 10.11
CA LEU A 62 -0.69 -1.81 8.91
C LEU A 62 -1.60 -2.77 8.17
N GLU A 63 -2.28 -3.62 8.85
CA GLU A 63 -3.11 -4.61 8.22
C GLU A 63 -4.32 -4.01 7.52
N GLU A 64 -4.62 -2.74 7.74
CA GLU A 64 -5.68 -2.08 7.01
C GLU A 64 -5.17 -1.63 5.66
N VAL A 65 -3.87 -1.45 5.52
CA VAL A 65 -3.28 -0.98 4.28
C VAL A 65 -2.87 -2.16 3.42
N PHE A 66 -2.23 -3.16 4.00
CA PHE A 66 -1.71 -4.29 3.24
C PHE A 66 -2.31 -5.60 3.73
N THR A 67 -2.64 -6.47 2.79
CA THR A 67 -3.22 -7.76 3.10
C THR A 67 -2.38 -8.82 2.45
N TYR A 68 -2.09 -9.87 3.18
CA TYR A 68 -1.31 -10.98 2.65
C TYR A 68 -2.27 -12.09 2.26
N ASP A 69 -2.16 -12.59 1.05
CA ASP A 69 -3.03 -13.61 0.58
C ASP A 69 -2.45 -14.96 0.92
N ALA A 70 -2.74 -15.43 2.11
CA ALA A 70 -2.18 -16.67 2.58
C ALA A 70 -2.81 -17.88 1.94
N GLU A 71 -3.95 -17.74 1.28
CA GLU A 71 -4.52 -18.85 0.67
C GLU A 71 -3.67 -19.45 -0.37
N ILE A 72 -2.86 -18.72 -1.02
CA ILE A 72 -1.97 -19.21 -2.03
C ILE A 72 -1.04 -20.18 -1.45
N GLU A 73 -0.59 -19.99 -0.23
CA GLU A 73 0.28 -20.89 0.35
C GLU A 73 -0.34 -22.07 0.86
N GLU A 74 -1.48 -22.09 1.19
CA GLU A 74 -2.08 -23.25 1.66
C GLU A 74 -2.22 -24.22 0.76
N LYS A 75 -2.10 -24.10 -0.34
CA LYS A 75 -2.17 -25.02 -1.21
C LYS A 75 -1.29 -26.01 -1.02
N LYS A 76 -0.60 -26.26 -0.38
CA LYS A 76 0.29 -27.20 -0.26
C LYS A 76 -0.10 -28.25 0.09
#